data_8a5379dcadb502f9f6d6695060584ffb
#
_entry.id   8a5379dcadb502f9f6d6695060584ffb
#
_cell.length_a   1.000
_cell.length_b   1.000
_cell.length_c   1.000
_cell.angle_alpha   90.00
_cell.angle_beta   90.00
_cell.angle_gamma   90.00
#
_symmetry.space_group_name_H-M   'P 1'
#
loop_
_entity.id
_entity.type
_entity.pdbx_description
1 polymer ?
#
loop_
_entity_poly.entity_id
_entity_poly.type
_entity_poly.pdbx_seq_one_letter_code
_entity_poly.pdbx_strand_id
1 'polypeptide(L)'
;MDQGPVVIGGVGGSGTRLFAALLDGLGFYLGDDLNAAHDNLWFTLLFKRRELWPASAHQDELTECARIFRALMIDGSLPDDVNPDQIRLLARDARPQHPSEWLADRVESILTLNKPSRAGRWGFKEPNSYIFLPALAESLGSLKYIHVMRHGVDMAFSKNQNQLEFWGSQVLGRPVDRNSPSDSLAYWCAVHRRIEQLGAQLGERFLLL
;
A
#
# COMPACT_ATOMS: atom_id res chain seq x y z
N MET A 1 17.44 -15.21 -10.16
CA MET A 1 16.40 -14.41 -10.81
C MET A 1 15.62 -13.71 -9.71
N ASP A 2 15.61 -12.40 -9.69
CA ASP A 2 14.82 -11.62 -8.72
C ASP A 2 13.33 -11.92 -8.98
N GLN A 3 12.74 -12.74 -8.14
CA GLN A 3 11.28 -12.92 -8.15
C GLN A 3 10.71 -11.68 -7.48
N GLY A 4 10.11 -10.79 -8.25
CA GLY A 4 9.47 -9.60 -7.72
C GLY A 4 8.46 -9.90 -6.61
N PRO A 5 8.01 -8.88 -5.87
CA PRO A 5 7.17 -9.08 -4.70
C PRO A 5 5.78 -9.66 -5.05
N VAL A 6 5.18 -10.34 -4.07
CA VAL A 6 3.74 -10.58 -4.03
C VAL A 6 3.09 -9.47 -3.20
N VAL A 7 2.23 -8.68 -3.83
CA VAL A 7 1.54 -7.56 -3.20
C VAL A 7 0.09 -7.90 -2.97
N ILE A 8 -0.41 -7.68 -1.75
CA ILE A 8 -1.81 -7.89 -1.39
C ILE A 8 -2.47 -6.55 -1.17
N GLY A 9 -3.48 -6.25 -1.96
CA GLY A 9 -4.33 -5.07 -1.82
C GLY A 9 -5.81 -5.40 -1.80
N GLY A 10 -6.63 -4.37 -1.64
CA GLY A 10 -8.08 -4.49 -1.61
C GLY A 10 -8.74 -3.32 -0.92
N VAL A 11 -10.06 -3.24 -0.96
CA VAL A 11 -10.77 -2.26 -0.13
C VAL A 11 -10.72 -2.70 1.33
N GLY A 12 -10.44 -1.77 2.25
CA GLY A 12 -10.27 -2.07 3.68
C GLY A 12 -11.47 -2.83 4.25
N GLY A 13 -11.19 -3.96 4.92
CA GLY A 13 -12.23 -4.86 5.44
C GLY A 13 -12.60 -6.03 4.50
N SER A 14 -11.95 -6.16 3.34
CA SER A 14 -12.18 -7.26 2.39
C SER A 14 -11.56 -8.61 2.79
N GLY A 15 -10.77 -8.66 3.88
CA GLY A 15 -10.15 -9.93 4.33
C GLY A 15 -8.68 -10.08 3.94
N THR A 16 -8.01 -9.05 3.49
CA THR A 16 -6.58 -9.05 3.09
C THR A 16 -5.63 -9.62 4.15
N ARG A 17 -5.99 -9.54 5.45
CA ARG A 17 -5.21 -10.10 6.56
C ARG A 17 -5.01 -11.63 6.43
N LEU A 18 -6.04 -12.34 5.99
CA LEU A 18 -5.96 -13.80 5.81
C LEU A 18 -4.87 -14.16 4.80
N PHE A 19 -4.85 -13.46 3.68
CA PHE A 19 -3.86 -13.73 2.62
C PHE A 19 -2.44 -13.31 3.02
N ALA A 20 -2.29 -12.26 3.84
CA ALA A 20 -1.00 -11.91 4.43
C ALA A 20 -0.50 -13.03 5.35
N ALA A 21 -1.35 -13.56 6.23
CA ALA A 21 -1.00 -14.69 7.09
C ALA A 21 -0.66 -15.96 6.31
N LEU A 22 -1.34 -16.21 5.18
CA LEU A 22 -1.00 -17.33 4.29
C LEU A 22 0.39 -17.15 3.64
N LEU A 23 0.72 -15.94 3.15
CA LEU A 23 2.05 -15.69 2.58
C LEU A 23 3.15 -15.82 3.65
N ASP A 24 2.93 -15.31 4.85
CA ASP A 24 3.87 -15.47 5.98
C ASP A 24 4.08 -16.96 6.29
N GLY A 25 3.00 -17.73 6.41
CA GLY A 25 3.06 -19.18 6.61
C GLY A 25 3.73 -19.95 5.47
N LEU A 26 3.78 -19.39 4.26
CA LEU A 26 4.51 -19.92 3.10
C LEU A 26 5.98 -19.45 3.06
N GLY A 27 6.44 -18.70 4.08
CA GLY A 27 7.80 -18.23 4.20
C GLY A 27 8.13 -16.99 3.35
N PHE A 28 7.13 -16.18 3.00
CA PHE A 28 7.37 -14.87 2.44
C PHE A 28 7.72 -13.87 3.55
N TYR A 29 8.74 -13.08 3.33
CA TYR A 29 9.02 -11.93 4.18
C TYR A 29 8.08 -10.78 3.85
N LEU A 30 7.36 -10.26 4.83
CA LEU A 30 6.34 -9.23 4.65
C LEU A 30 6.75 -7.83 5.16
N GLY A 31 7.92 -7.73 5.81
CA GLY A 31 8.44 -6.52 6.43
C GLY A 31 8.63 -6.67 7.94
N ASP A 32 9.38 -5.75 8.54
CA ASP A 32 9.64 -5.74 9.98
C ASP A 32 8.75 -4.75 10.75
N ASP A 33 8.17 -3.77 10.07
CA ASP A 33 7.25 -2.80 10.65
C ASP A 33 5.82 -3.06 10.17
N LEU A 34 5.13 -3.92 10.91
CA LEU A 34 3.77 -4.38 10.60
C LEU A 34 2.82 -4.05 11.74
N ASN A 35 1.58 -3.70 11.41
CA ASN A 35 0.50 -3.65 12.40
C ASN A 35 -0.12 -5.04 12.64
N ALA A 36 -1.06 -5.12 13.60
CA ALA A 36 -1.78 -6.35 13.92
C ALA A 36 -2.63 -6.91 12.74
N ALA A 37 -2.83 -6.14 11.69
CA ALA A 37 -3.50 -6.56 10.46
C ALA A 37 -2.52 -6.98 9.36
N HIS A 38 -1.21 -7.01 9.64
CA HIS A 38 -0.11 -7.24 8.70
C HIS A 38 -0.01 -6.16 7.60
N ASP A 39 -0.52 -4.93 7.83
CA ASP A 39 -0.22 -3.82 6.93
C ASP A 39 1.25 -3.45 7.07
N ASN A 40 1.95 -3.27 5.95
CA ASN A 40 3.33 -2.79 5.95
C ASN A 40 3.34 -1.28 6.20
N LEU A 41 3.89 -0.87 7.34
CA LEU A 41 3.83 0.51 7.82
C LEU A 41 4.86 1.42 7.15
N TRP A 42 5.95 0.88 6.62
CA TRP A 42 6.87 1.63 5.75
C TRP A 42 6.18 2.05 4.46
N PHE A 43 5.36 1.14 3.88
CA PHE A 43 4.54 1.50 2.74
C PHE A 43 3.57 2.62 3.09
N THR A 44 2.92 2.54 4.25
CA THR A 44 2.00 3.59 4.71
C THR A 44 2.72 4.93 4.84
N LEU A 45 3.92 4.98 5.42
CA LEU A 45 4.72 6.21 5.53
C LEU A 45 5.08 6.80 4.17
N LEU A 46 5.60 5.97 3.26
CA LEU A 46 6.15 6.42 1.97
C LEU A 46 5.05 6.78 0.96
N PHE A 47 3.96 6.00 0.89
CA PHE A 47 2.99 6.10 -0.20
C PHE A 47 1.62 6.65 0.22
N LYS A 48 1.12 6.37 1.43
CA LYS A 48 -0.24 6.77 1.81
C LYS A 48 -0.30 8.26 2.14
N ARG A 49 -0.12 9.09 1.11
CA ARG A 49 -0.10 10.55 1.13
C ARG A 49 -1.07 11.08 0.08
N ARG A 50 -1.97 12.00 0.49
CA ARG A 50 -3.00 12.54 -0.42
C ARG A 50 -2.41 13.38 -1.54
N GLU A 51 -1.28 14.03 -1.29
CA GLU A 51 -0.54 14.84 -2.26
C GLU A 51 -0.01 14.02 -3.44
N LEU A 52 0.13 12.71 -3.29
CA LEU A 52 0.52 11.80 -4.39
C LEU A 52 -0.65 11.41 -5.32
N TRP A 53 -1.81 12.04 -5.16
CA TRP A 53 -2.93 11.83 -6.07
C TRP A 53 -3.03 12.97 -7.10
N PRO A 54 -3.27 12.67 -8.40
CA PRO A 54 -3.27 11.31 -8.99
C PRO A 54 -1.86 10.76 -9.15
N ALA A 55 -1.69 9.46 -8.94
CA ALA A 55 -0.39 8.79 -9.00
C ALA A 55 0.37 9.04 -10.32
N SER A 56 -0.34 9.20 -11.43
CA SER A 56 0.24 9.49 -12.75
C SER A 56 0.95 10.86 -12.83
N ALA A 57 0.64 11.80 -11.95
CA ALA A 57 1.29 13.11 -11.91
C ALA A 57 2.56 13.14 -11.03
N HIS A 58 2.86 12.04 -10.30
CA HIS A 58 3.93 11.95 -9.32
C HIS A 58 4.86 10.77 -9.58
N GLN A 59 5.08 10.41 -10.85
CA GLN A 59 5.80 9.20 -11.24
C GLN A 59 7.23 9.15 -10.68
N ASP A 60 7.99 10.24 -10.77
CA ASP A 60 9.37 10.31 -10.27
C ASP A 60 9.44 10.10 -8.76
N GLU A 61 8.57 10.76 -8.01
CA GLU A 61 8.49 10.62 -6.55
C GLU A 61 8.06 9.20 -6.14
N LEU A 62 7.09 8.62 -6.85
CA LEU A 62 6.64 7.25 -6.59
C LEU A 62 7.72 6.22 -6.94
N THR A 63 8.50 6.45 -7.99
CA THR A 63 9.65 5.62 -8.35
C THR A 63 10.72 5.65 -7.25
N GLU A 64 11.01 6.84 -6.72
CA GLU A 64 11.95 6.98 -5.60
C GLU A 64 11.42 6.31 -4.32
N CYS A 65 10.14 6.52 -3.98
CA CYS A 65 9.51 5.80 -2.86
C CYS A 65 9.60 4.27 -3.03
N ALA A 66 9.38 3.75 -4.24
CA ALA A 66 9.47 2.33 -4.53
C ALA A 66 10.92 1.80 -4.42
N ARG A 67 11.92 2.60 -4.85
CA ARG A 67 13.34 2.29 -4.70
C ARG A 67 13.73 2.19 -3.22
N ILE A 68 13.36 3.18 -2.43
CA ILE A 68 13.60 3.19 -0.98
C ILE A 68 12.90 1.99 -0.32
N PHE A 69 11.62 1.80 -0.61
CA PHE A 69 10.84 0.69 -0.06
C PHE A 69 11.46 -0.67 -0.38
N ARG A 70 11.90 -0.87 -1.63
CA ARG A 70 12.58 -2.11 -2.03
C ARG A 70 13.86 -2.34 -1.24
N ALA A 71 14.68 -1.31 -1.06
CA ALA A 71 15.92 -1.41 -0.28
C ALA A 71 15.63 -1.80 1.18
N LEU A 72 14.64 -1.18 1.82
CA LEU A 72 14.22 -1.55 3.18
C LEU A 72 13.79 -3.02 3.26
N MET A 73 13.04 -3.49 2.25
CA MET A 73 12.52 -4.87 2.22
C MET A 73 13.59 -5.92 1.90
N ILE A 74 14.57 -5.61 1.05
CA ILE A 74 15.54 -6.57 0.53
C ILE A 74 16.92 -6.35 1.14
N ASP A 75 17.42 -5.12 1.11
CA ASP A 75 18.79 -4.82 1.53
C ASP A 75 18.88 -4.63 3.06
N GLY A 76 17.72 -4.40 3.71
CA GLY A 76 17.62 -4.29 5.17
C GLY A 76 18.18 -2.98 5.72
N SER A 77 18.32 -1.96 4.88
CA SER A 77 18.80 -0.64 5.24
C SER A 77 18.26 0.43 4.30
N LEU A 78 18.31 1.69 4.76
CA LEU A 78 18.10 2.83 3.89
C LEU A 78 19.28 2.95 2.90
N PRO A 79 19.05 3.24 1.61
CA PRO A 79 20.15 3.47 0.66
C PRO A 79 21.05 4.63 1.10
N ASP A 80 22.36 4.49 0.90
CA ASP A 80 23.39 5.46 1.37
C ASP A 80 23.24 6.85 0.72
N ASP A 81 22.66 6.93 -0.46
CA ASP A 81 22.41 8.18 -1.20
C ASP A 81 21.14 8.92 -0.77
N VAL A 82 20.29 8.28 0.07
CA VAL A 82 19.07 8.91 0.60
C VAL A 82 19.41 9.74 1.84
N ASN A 83 19.10 11.03 1.78
CA ASN A 83 19.26 11.90 2.94
C ASN A 83 18.23 11.54 4.03
N PRO A 84 18.66 11.14 5.26
CA PRO A 84 17.76 10.84 6.38
C PRO A 84 16.76 11.97 6.70
N ASP A 85 17.11 13.22 6.45
CA ASP A 85 16.23 14.36 6.70
C ASP A 85 15.01 14.35 5.75
N GLN A 86 15.15 13.84 4.54
CA GLN A 86 14.01 13.65 3.63
C GLN A 86 13.01 12.65 4.19
N ILE A 87 13.49 11.57 4.83
CA ILE A 87 12.62 10.60 5.51
C ILE A 87 11.94 11.25 6.73
N ARG A 88 12.65 12.06 7.51
CA ARG A 88 12.08 12.80 8.66
C ARG A 88 10.99 13.78 8.26
N LEU A 89 11.12 14.40 7.08
CA LEU A 89 10.08 15.31 6.56
C LEU A 89 8.74 14.61 6.34
N LEU A 90 8.72 13.31 6.07
CA LEU A 90 7.47 12.54 5.88
C LEU A 90 6.59 12.47 7.13
N ALA A 91 7.16 12.71 8.32
CA ALA A 91 6.44 12.74 9.59
C ALA A 91 6.07 14.14 10.06
N ARG A 92 6.45 15.21 9.33
CA ARG A 92 6.26 16.59 9.76
C ARG A 92 4.79 16.93 9.98
N ASP A 93 3.94 16.51 9.05
CA ASP A 93 2.53 16.84 9.03
C ASP A 93 1.68 15.59 9.32
N ALA A 94 0.77 15.73 10.28
CA ALA A 94 -0.20 14.68 10.59
C ALA A 94 -1.08 14.42 9.36
N ARG A 95 -1.42 13.15 9.15
CA ARG A 95 -2.32 12.70 8.08
C ARG A 95 -3.61 12.17 8.70
N PRO A 96 -4.73 12.17 7.97
CA PRO A 96 -5.91 11.45 8.45
C PRO A 96 -5.53 10.04 8.88
N GLN A 97 -5.93 9.63 10.09
CA GLN A 97 -5.64 8.33 10.73
C GLN A 97 -4.18 8.10 11.15
N HIS A 98 -3.25 9.04 10.90
CA HIS A 98 -1.84 8.92 11.25
C HIS A 98 -1.33 10.24 11.85
N PRO A 99 -1.34 10.40 13.19
CA PRO A 99 -0.77 11.57 13.87
C PRO A 99 0.75 11.61 13.68
N SER A 100 1.34 12.80 13.81
CA SER A 100 2.78 13.02 13.58
C SER A 100 3.67 12.14 14.45
N GLU A 101 3.29 11.89 15.70
CA GLU A 101 4.02 10.98 16.60
C GLU A 101 4.06 9.55 16.05
N TRP A 102 2.93 9.05 15.55
CA TRP A 102 2.87 7.74 14.93
C TRP A 102 3.73 7.67 13.65
N LEU A 103 3.75 8.73 12.86
CA LEU A 103 4.60 8.81 11.66
C LEU A 103 6.08 8.87 12.05
N ALA A 104 6.43 9.59 13.13
CA ALA A 104 7.80 9.65 13.64
C ALA A 104 8.34 8.27 14.05
N ASP A 105 7.52 7.42 14.69
CA ASP A 105 7.91 6.04 15.00
C ASP A 105 8.26 5.24 13.73
N ARG A 106 7.54 5.48 12.64
CA ARG A 106 7.84 4.80 11.35
C ARG A 106 9.12 5.32 10.72
N VAL A 107 9.38 6.62 10.84
CA VAL A 107 10.67 7.21 10.44
C VAL A 107 11.81 6.57 11.22
N GLU A 108 11.71 6.50 12.55
CA GLU A 108 12.75 5.88 13.37
C GLU A 108 12.94 4.39 13.01
N SER A 109 11.87 3.66 12.74
CA SER A 109 11.96 2.27 12.33
C SER A 109 12.72 2.10 10.99
N ILE A 110 12.64 3.07 10.08
CA ILE A 110 13.42 3.10 8.84
C ILE A 110 14.88 3.49 9.12
N LEU A 111 15.11 4.57 9.86
CA LEU A 111 16.45 5.12 10.06
C LEU A 111 17.36 4.22 10.93
N THR A 112 16.75 3.42 11.79
CA THR A 112 17.47 2.46 12.64
C THR A 112 17.56 1.06 12.03
N LEU A 113 16.93 0.83 10.88
CA LEU A 113 16.97 -0.45 10.21
C LEU A 113 18.40 -0.76 9.75
N ASN A 114 18.96 -1.85 10.28
CA ASN A 114 20.27 -2.35 9.89
C ASN A 114 20.26 -3.87 10.00
N LYS A 115 19.82 -4.53 8.94
CA LYS A 115 19.72 -5.98 8.85
C LYS A 115 20.48 -6.48 7.62
N PRO A 116 20.97 -7.72 7.63
CA PRO A 116 21.60 -8.30 6.46
C PRO A 116 20.60 -8.36 5.29
N SER A 117 21.11 -8.19 4.09
CA SER A 117 20.33 -8.37 2.84
C SER A 117 19.64 -9.73 2.83
N ARG A 118 18.41 -9.77 2.35
CA ARG A 118 17.56 -10.95 2.33
C ARG A 118 17.51 -11.57 0.95
N ALA A 119 17.96 -12.81 0.87
CA ALA A 119 17.73 -13.65 -0.30
C ALA A 119 16.45 -14.47 -0.05
N GLY A 120 15.43 -14.34 -0.89
CA GLY A 120 14.23 -15.16 -0.76
C GLY A 120 12.96 -14.50 -1.29
N ARG A 121 11.85 -15.16 -1.02
CA ARG A 121 10.53 -14.69 -1.42
C ARG A 121 10.09 -13.55 -0.50
N TRP A 122 9.59 -12.46 -1.08
CA TRP A 122 9.10 -11.34 -0.33
C TRP A 122 7.78 -10.81 -0.90
N GLY A 123 7.11 -10.05 -0.12
CA GLY A 123 5.87 -9.40 -0.49
C GLY A 123 5.47 -8.39 0.55
N PHE A 124 4.33 -7.80 0.39
CA PHE A 124 3.76 -6.93 1.41
C PHE A 124 2.25 -6.86 1.26
N LYS A 125 1.62 -6.51 2.34
CA LYS A 125 0.19 -6.25 2.36
C LYS A 125 -0.03 -4.79 2.76
N GLU A 126 -0.74 -4.08 1.90
CA GLU A 126 -1.30 -2.79 2.21
C GLU A 126 -2.56 -2.58 1.36
N PRO A 127 -3.73 -2.43 1.99
CA PRO A 127 -4.99 -2.33 1.26
C PRO A 127 -5.04 -1.20 0.24
N ASN A 128 -4.33 -0.08 0.46
CA ASN A 128 -4.31 1.06 -0.46
C ASN A 128 -3.33 0.90 -1.64
N SER A 129 -2.57 -0.19 -1.72
CA SER A 129 -1.55 -0.40 -2.76
C SER A 129 -2.09 -0.30 -4.20
N TYR A 130 -3.39 -0.58 -4.41
CA TYR A 130 -4.02 -0.42 -5.72
C TYR A 130 -4.02 1.01 -6.25
N ILE A 131 -3.95 2.02 -5.38
CA ILE A 131 -3.85 3.44 -5.77
C ILE A 131 -2.58 3.68 -6.60
N PHE A 132 -1.49 3.03 -6.20
CA PHE A 132 -0.14 3.20 -6.73
C PHE A 132 0.30 2.03 -7.62
N LEU A 133 -0.59 1.08 -7.92
CA LEU A 133 -0.25 -0.17 -8.60
C LEU A 133 0.48 0.02 -9.93
N PRO A 134 0.15 0.99 -10.80
CA PRO A 134 0.93 1.23 -12.01
C PRO A 134 2.40 1.56 -11.74
N ALA A 135 2.66 2.51 -10.83
CA ALA A 135 4.02 2.92 -10.46
C ALA A 135 4.79 1.78 -9.78
N LEU A 136 4.12 1.02 -8.91
CA LEU A 136 4.70 -0.15 -8.26
C LEU A 136 5.07 -1.25 -9.28
N ALA A 137 4.20 -1.52 -10.26
CA ALA A 137 4.44 -2.53 -11.27
C ALA A 137 5.62 -2.17 -12.19
N GLU A 138 5.81 -0.88 -12.47
CA GLU A 138 6.93 -0.36 -13.23
C GLU A 138 8.23 -0.43 -12.43
N SER A 139 8.19 -0.01 -11.16
CA SER A 139 9.40 0.13 -10.33
C SER A 139 9.87 -1.18 -9.69
N LEU A 140 8.95 -2.12 -9.40
CA LEU A 140 9.26 -3.38 -8.70
C LEU A 140 9.35 -4.60 -9.65
N GLY A 141 9.41 -4.36 -10.94
CA GLY A 141 9.69 -5.39 -11.97
C GLY A 141 8.61 -6.47 -12.07
N SER A 142 8.94 -7.73 -11.75
CA SER A 142 8.02 -8.87 -11.86
C SER A 142 7.00 -8.97 -10.70
N LEU A 143 6.51 -7.84 -10.20
CA LEU A 143 5.47 -7.76 -9.18
C LEU A 143 4.24 -8.60 -9.56
N LYS A 144 3.77 -9.42 -8.61
CA LYS A 144 2.49 -10.12 -8.67
C LYS A 144 1.51 -9.46 -7.72
N TYR A 145 0.28 -9.26 -8.16
CA TYR A 145 -0.72 -8.55 -7.38
C TYR A 145 -1.93 -9.43 -7.08
N ILE A 146 -2.26 -9.54 -5.80
CA ILE A 146 -3.48 -10.21 -5.32
C ILE A 146 -4.44 -9.12 -4.86
N HIS A 147 -5.58 -8.98 -5.56
CA HIS A 147 -6.66 -8.10 -5.11
C HIS A 147 -7.73 -8.90 -4.40
N VAL A 148 -7.95 -8.58 -3.12
CA VAL A 148 -8.98 -9.25 -2.33
C VAL A 148 -10.25 -8.42 -2.36
N MET A 149 -11.32 -9.01 -2.89
CA MET A 149 -12.62 -8.39 -3.03
C MET A 149 -13.64 -9.02 -2.07
N ARG A 150 -14.42 -8.19 -1.42
CA ARG A 150 -15.61 -8.59 -0.66
C ARG A 150 -16.84 -7.96 -1.31
N HIS A 151 -18.01 -8.58 -1.13
CA HIS A 151 -19.26 -8.09 -1.70
C HIS A 151 -19.52 -6.61 -1.37
N GLY A 152 -19.83 -5.80 -2.40
CA GLY A 152 -19.92 -4.34 -2.28
C GLY A 152 -20.98 -3.86 -1.30
N VAL A 153 -22.12 -4.57 -1.20
CA VAL A 153 -23.18 -4.23 -0.23
C VAL A 153 -22.68 -4.47 1.20
N ASP A 154 -21.99 -5.58 1.46
CA ASP A 154 -21.38 -5.82 2.78
C ASP A 154 -20.38 -4.72 3.15
N MET A 155 -19.61 -4.24 2.15
CA MET A 155 -18.67 -3.15 2.36
C MET A 155 -19.36 -1.82 2.62
N ALA A 156 -20.50 -1.57 1.96
CA ALA A 156 -21.29 -0.35 2.15
C ALA A 156 -21.80 -0.19 3.59
N PHE A 157 -22.08 -1.29 4.28
CA PHE A 157 -22.53 -1.31 5.67
C PHE A 157 -21.41 -1.67 6.67
N SER A 158 -20.18 -1.77 6.21
CA SER A 158 -19.03 -2.01 7.09
C SER A 158 -18.73 -0.79 7.97
N LYS A 159 -18.33 -1.05 9.22
CA LYS A 159 -17.79 0.01 10.11
C LYS A 159 -16.43 0.55 9.64
N ASN A 160 -15.71 -0.20 8.82
CA ASN A 160 -14.41 0.21 8.31
C ASN A 160 -14.57 0.97 6.99
N GLN A 161 -14.70 2.29 7.09
CA GLN A 161 -14.78 3.21 5.96
C GLN A 161 -13.51 4.08 5.81
N ASN A 162 -12.39 3.61 6.36
CA ASN A 162 -11.14 4.38 6.41
C ASN A 162 -10.62 4.79 5.02
N GLN A 163 -10.77 3.93 4.01
CA GLN A 163 -10.34 4.27 2.65
C GLN A 163 -11.29 5.24 1.96
N LEU A 164 -12.60 5.12 2.17
CA LEU A 164 -13.56 6.11 1.70
C LEU A 164 -13.25 7.49 2.29
N GLU A 165 -13.01 7.56 3.59
CA GLU A 165 -12.64 8.81 4.28
C GLU A 165 -11.33 9.39 3.75
N PHE A 166 -10.33 8.54 3.47
CA PHE A 166 -9.02 8.99 3.03
C PHE A 166 -8.96 9.32 1.53
N TRP A 167 -9.54 8.48 0.66
CA TRP A 167 -9.40 8.58 -0.79
C TRP A 167 -10.70 8.89 -1.53
N GLY A 168 -11.84 8.83 -0.86
CA GLY A 168 -13.15 8.87 -1.51
C GLY A 168 -13.36 10.10 -2.37
N SER A 169 -13.00 11.28 -1.87
CA SER A 169 -13.18 12.52 -2.62
C SER A 169 -12.31 12.59 -3.87
N GLN A 170 -11.07 12.07 -3.79
CA GLN A 170 -10.16 12.00 -4.93
C GLN A 170 -10.66 10.98 -5.97
N VAL A 171 -11.06 9.79 -5.52
CA VAL A 171 -11.51 8.71 -6.41
C VAL A 171 -12.83 9.02 -7.09
N LEU A 172 -13.77 9.66 -6.37
CA LEU A 172 -15.10 9.96 -6.89
C LEU A 172 -15.22 11.37 -7.51
N GLY A 173 -14.19 12.21 -7.36
CA GLY A 173 -14.20 13.59 -7.88
C GLY A 173 -15.24 14.50 -7.20
N ARG A 174 -15.72 14.15 -6.02
CA ARG A 174 -16.70 14.90 -5.23
C ARG A 174 -16.53 14.65 -3.73
N PRO A 175 -17.06 15.53 -2.86
CA PRO A 175 -17.12 15.27 -1.43
C PRO A 175 -17.88 13.97 -1.13
N VAL A 176 -17.46 13.26 -0.08
CA VAL A 176 -18.03 11.99 0.37
C VAL A 176 -18.36 12.06 1.86
N ASP A 177 -19.38 11.31 2.27
CA ASP A 177 -19.67 11.05 3.67
C ASP A 177 -19.32 9.61 4.03
N ARG A 178 -18.38 9.43 4.98
CA ARG A 178 -17.96 8.10 5.44
C ARG A 178 -19.11 7.25 6.03
N ASN A 179 -20.20 7.91 6.46
CA ASN A 179 -21.37 7.24 7.03
C ASN A 179 -22.44 6.93 5.97
N SER A 180 -22.21 7.32 4.73
CA SER A 180 -23.13 7.09 3.62
C SER A 180 -22.89 5.73 2.96
N PRO A 181 -23.78 4.73 3.08
CA PRO A 181 -23.66 3.47 2.36
C PRO A 181 -23.61 3.63 0.84
N SER A 182 -24.28 4.66 0.29
CA SER A 182 -24.24 4.95 -1.14
C SER A 182 -22.87 5.46 -1.59
N ASP A 183 -22.19 6.29 -0.80
CA ASP A 183 -20.84 6.74 -1.09
C ASP A 183 -19.82 5.59 -0.97
N SER A 184 -19.99 4.74 0.04
CA SER A 184 -19.18 3.54 0.19
C SER A 184 -19.32 2.59 -1.00
N LEU A 185 -20.55 2.35 -1.46
CA LEU A 185 -20.81 1.51 -2.63
C LEU A 185 -20.27 2.16 -3.92
N ALA A 186 -20.44 3.47 -4.09
CA ALA A 186 -19.88 4.20 -5.23
C ALA A 186 -18.36 4.11 -5.26
N TYR A 187 -17.71 4.28 -4.11
CA TYR A 187 -16.27 4.11 -3.97
C TYR A 187 -15.82 2.69 -4.32
N TRP A 188 -16.50 1.68 -3.77
CA TRP A 188 -16.24 0.28 -4.06
C TRP A 188 -16.33 0.00 -5.58
N CYS A 189 -17.39 0.48 -6.23
CA CYS A 189 -17.57 0.33 -7.69
C CYS A 189 -16.44 1.01 -8.48
N ALA A 190 -16.05 2.23 -8.10
CA ALA A 190 -15.01 2.98 -8.79
C ALA A 190 -13.64 2.28 -8.66
N VAL A 191 -13.32 1.80 -7.46
CA VAL A 191 -12.09 1.05 -7.20
C VAL A 191 -12.04 -0.23 -8.04
N HIS A 192 -13.10 -1.04 -8.03
CA HIS A 192 -13.06 -2.35 -8.72
C HIS A 192 -13.09 -2.22 -10.24
N ARG A 193 -13.76 -1.21 -10.82
CA ARG A 193 -13.61 -0.90 -12.26
C ARG A 193 -12.16 -0.56 -12.63
N ARG A 194 -11.48 0.22 -11.80
CA ARG A 194 -10.06 0.53 -12.02
C ARG A 194 -9.19 -0.73 -11.87
N ILE A 195 -9.44 -1.55 -10.87
CA ILE A 195 -8.70 -2.79 -10.62
C ILE A 195 -8.88 -3.79 -11.77
N GLU A 196 -10.05 -3.91 -12.34
CA GLU A 196 -10.30 -4.75 -13.52
C GLU A 196 -9.43 -4.32 -14.70
N GLN A 197 -9.34 -3.02 -14.96
CA GLN A 197 -8.48 -2.48 -16.02
C GLN A 197 -6.99 -2.73 -15.75
N LEU A 198 -6.54 -2.50 -14.51
CA LEU A 198 -5.14 -2.75 -14.11
C LEU A 198 -4.81 -4.25 -14.12
N GLY A 199 -5.74 -5.10 -13.71
CA GLY A 199 -5.59 -6.55 -13.77
C GLY A 199 -5.41 -7.06 -15.20
N ALA A 200 -6.17 -6.52 -16.16
CA ALA A 200 -6.01 -6.83 -17.57
C ALA A 200 -4.60 -6.46 -18.11
N GLN A 201 -4.02 -5.36 -17.63
CA GLN A 201 -2.66 -4.94 -18.01
C GLN A 201 -1.57 -5.83 -17.37
N LEU A 202 -1.78 -6.32 -16.15
CA LEU A 202 -0.84 -7.21 -15.46
C LEU A 202 -0.88 -8.65 -15.98
N GLY A 203 -2.00 -9.08 -16.58
CA GLY A 203 -2.18 -10.42 -17.13
C GLY A 203 -2.01 -11.50 -16.04
N GLU A 204 -1.16 -12.49 -16.30
CA GLU A 204 -0.89 -13.62 -15.37
C GLU A 204 -0.28 -13.22 -14.02
N ARG A 205 0.14 -11.98 -13.88
CA ARG A 205 0.65 -11.42 -12.62
C ARG A 205 -0.45 -10.88 -11.71
N PHE A 206 -1.70 -10.97 -12.13
CA PHE A 206 -2.87 -10.49 -11.39
C PHE A 206 -3.77 -11.64 -10.94
N LEU A 207 -4.18 -11.61 -9.68
CA LEU A 207 -5.16 -12.54 -9.12
C LEU A 207 -6.24 -11.75 -8.39
N LEU A 208 -7.50 -11.95 -8.78
CA LEU A 208 -8.68 -11.44 -8.07
C LEU A 208 -9.28 -12.57 -7.23
N LEU A 209 -9.50 -12.32 -5.94
CA LEU A 209 -10.05 -13.28 -4.96
C LEU A 209 -11.23 -12.68 -4.21
#